data_b11b261c3c366ab20c201660388b5fa1
#
_entry.id   b11b261c3c366ab20c201660388b5fa1
#
_cell.length_a   1.000
_cell.length_b   1.000
_cell.length_c   1.000
_cell.angle_alpha   90.00
_cell.angle_beta   90.00
_cell.angle_gamma   90.00
#
_symmetry.space_group_name_H-M   'P 1'
#
loop_
_entity.id
_entity.type
_entity.pdbx_description
1 polymer ?
#
loop_
_entity_poly.entity_id
_entity_poly.type
_entity_poly.pdbx_seq_one_letter_code
_entity_poly.pdbx_strand_id
1 'polypeptide(L)'
;MDTISTKIQETFTDYAICKDKSAYGLFAGRNLPTFVKDYILNRFSKGEERDEEGIREYLAAKMPQNSDSLMMRLLEGEDVNITTRIVVKTKLDDGMVAFMLPDLNITANMFIQPKVLADNRTDLVDGENWGNITMQYIPPEGRRKGYVLMISYKSFNPYKNIDFEDFIAKRELFGTEEWIDVLLTTMGYAPDSFDSLESKFVMISRLLPAIEPNVNFIELGPKSSGKSYTYNNISQYFRMISGKCTRAQLIYNHATKQYGAIKNHDLIVFDEVSTLSFDDRTGELQGFLKSYLEAGNASLSNIKIVSSCGLGLAGNIALTEEMLPVNKDFESILPDIFRSSAMMDRFHLFIPGWKLPKISEGQIYYGWAIDAEVFSEYLHYMRTETYSQNMFDELVSYDKKTAYVRHAKSVRKIATAYCKLLFPHIKSLDDMSVKDLKIFKKLYTEYCLLPAVEARSYIYEQCKLVDSECVFRLNVGQLFR
;
A
#
# COMPACT_ATOMS: atom_id res chain seq x y z
N MET A 1 -20.13 -16.61 17.12
CA MET A 1 -19.06 -15.71 16.64
C MET A 1 -17.86 -16.58 16.32
N ASP A 2 -17.18 -16.28 15.26
CA ASP A 2 -15.92 -16.92 14.90
C ASP A 2 -14.91 -16.72 16.02
N THR A 3 -14.17 -17.77 16.39
CA THR A 3 -13.23 -17.74 17.53
C THR A 3 -12.15 -16.66 17.35
N ILE A 4 -11.73 -16.41 16.09
CA ILE A 4 -10.73 -15.39 15.75
C ILE A 4 -11.29 -13.97 15.93
N SER A 5 -12.56 -13.75 15.54
CA SER A 5 -13.27 -12.48 15.69
C SER A 5 -13.31 -12.02 17.16
N THR A 6 -13.72 -12.89 18.06
CA THR A 6 -13.77 -12.61 19.50
C THR A 6 -12.38 -12.32 20.06
N LYS A 7 -11.38 -13.11 19.67
CA LYS A 7 -10.00 -12.93 20.12
C LYS A 7 -9.39 -11.60 19.67
N ILE A 8 -9.70 -11.16 18.43
CA ILE A 8 -9.29 -9.83 17.93
C ILE A 8 -9.91 -8.72 18.78
N GLN A 9 -11.22 -8.79 19.02
CA GLN A 9 -11.95 -7.81 19.83
C GLN A 9 -11.35 -7.67 21.23
N GLU A 10 -11.12 -8.79 21.92
CA GLU A 10 -10.59 -8.82 23.28
C GLU A 10 -9.13 -8.33 23.35
N THR A 11 -8.31 -8.67 22.33
CA THR A 11 -6.89 -8.35 22.32
C THR A 11 -6.62 -6.89 21.91
N PHE A 12 -7.24 -6.45 20.82
CA PHE A 12 -6.93 -5.14 20.23
C PHE A 12 -7.86 -4.02 20.67
N THR A 13 -8.97 -4.35 21.35
CA THR A 13 -9.90 -3.38 21.97
C THR A 13 -10.10 -2.08 21.16
N ASP A 14 -9.35 -1.00 21.48
CA ASP A 14 -9.48 0.32 20.87
C ASP A 14 -9.00 0.35 19.39
N TYR A 15 -8.28 -0.66 18.94
CA TYR A 15 -7.78 -0.82 17.56
C TYR A 15 -8.60 -1.82 16.75
N ALA A 16 -9.62 -2.43 17.35
CA ALA A 16 -10.51 -3.37 16.68
C ALA A 16 -11.80 -2.70 16.21
N ILE A 17 -12.28 -3.12 15.03
CA ILE A 17 -13.53 -2.65 14.44
C ILE A 17 -14.40 -3.83 14.03
N CYS A 18 -15.71 -3.72 14.29
CA CYS A 18 -16.69 -4.68 13.78
C CYS A 18 -17.09 -4.32 12.35
N LYS A 19 -16.65 -5.15 11.40
CA LYS A 19 -17.01 -5.05 9.97
C LYS A 19 -18.28 -5.86 9.75
N ASP A 20 -19.36 -5.19 9.37
CA ASP A 20 -20.60 -5.86 9.01
C ASP A 20 -21.23 -5.28 7.72
N LYS A 21 -22.10 -6.04 7.09
CA LYS A 21 -22.70 -5.67 5.81
C LYS A 21 -23.59 -4.43 5.92
N SER A 22 -24.31 -4.28 7.03
CA SER A 22 -25.20 -3.13 7.26
C SER A 22 -24.38 -1.86 7.42
N ALA A 23 -23.25 -1.95 8.16
CA ALA A 23 -22.32 -0.85 8.36
C ALA A 23 -21.76 -0.32 7.05
N TYR A 24 -21.23 -1.20 6.23
CA TYR A 24 -20.68 -0.78 4.93
C TYR A 24 -21.77 -0.32 3.95
N GLY A 25 -23.00 -0.75 4.12
CA GLY A 25 -24.17 -0.28 3.40
C GLY A 25 -24.46 1.21 3.60
N LEU A 26 -24.08 1.79 4.74
CA LEU A 26 -24.20 3.23 5.02
C LEU A 26 -23.37 4.10 4.08
N PHE A 27 -22.31 3.54 3.50
CA PHE A 27 -21.43 4.21 2.54
C PHE A 27 -21.79 3.93 1.07
N ALA A 28 -22.91 3.26 0.80
CA ALA A 28 -23.33 2.93 -0.56
C ALA A 28 -23.37 4.19 -1.45
N GLY A 29 -22.85 4.08 -2.66
CA GLY A 29 -22.76 5.21 -3.61
C GLY A 29 -21.62 6.19 -3.33
N ARG A 30 -20.78 5.97 -2.30
CA ARG A 30 -19.61 6.79 -1.96
C ARG A 30 -18.33 6.02 -2.23
N ASN A 31 -17.45 6.60 -3.01
CA ASN A 31 -16.14 6.02 -3.29
C ASN A 31 -15.13 6.39 -2.17
N LEU A 32 -15.36 5.84 -0.97
CA LEU A 32 -14.49 6.07 0.18
C LEU A 32 -13.55 4.88 0.39
N PRO A 33 -12.26 5.10 0.64
CA PRO A 33 -11.33 4.05 1.06
C PRO A 33 -11.77 3.38 2.36
N THR A 34 -11.33 2.13 2.58
CA THR A 34 -11.70 1.37 3.78
C THR A 34 -11.24 2.07 5.05
N PHE A 35 -10.04 2.63 5.09
CA PHE A 35 -9.54 3.34 6.27
C PHE A 35 -10.43 4.54 6.67
N VAL A 36 -11.03 5.26 5.71
CA VAL A 36 -11.99 6.34 6.00
C VAL A 36 -13.30 5.78 6.55
N LYS A 37 -13.79 4.68 5.96
CA LYS A 37 -15.02 4.01 6.43
C LYS A 37 -14.85 3.47 7.85
N ASP A 38 -13.76 2.76 8.10
CA ASP A 38 -13.43 2.16 9.40
C ASP A 38 -13.33 3.24 10.48
N TYR A 39 -12.65 4.36 10.19
CA TYR A 39 -12.60 5.50 11.10
C TYR A 39 -13.99 6.05 11.47
N ILE A 40 -14.87 6.24 10.47
CA ILE A 40 -16.22 6.74 10.73
C ILE A 40 -17.01 5.74 11.55
N LEU A 41 -16.94 4.45 11.20
CA LEU A 41 -17.61 3.39 11.95
C LEU A 41 -17.11 3.36 13.40
N ASN A 42 -15.82 3.38 13.63
CA ASN A 42 -15.25 3.36 14.98
C ASN A 42 -15.71 4.57 15.81
N ARG A 43 -15.70 5.76 15.22
CA ARG A 43 -16.13 6.99 15.89
C ARG A 43 -17.59 6.98 16.36
N PHE A 44 -18.48 6.30 15.63
CA PHE A 44 -19.93 6.26 15.87
C PHE A 44 -20.40 4.90 16.40
N SER A 45 -19.48 4.05 16.87
CA SER A 45 -19.80 2.75 17.48
C SER A 45 -19.34 2.70 18.93
N LYS A 46 -20.09 1.99 19.77
CA LYS A 46 -19.71 1.61 21.13
C LYS A 46 -19.89 0.10 21.26
N GLY A 47 -18.79 -0.66 21.03
CA GLY A 47 -18.87 -2.10 20.89
C GLY A 47 -19.64 -2.49 19.63
N GLU A 48 -20.71 -3.29 19.77
CA GLU A 48 -21.58 -3.70 18.66
C GLU A 48 -22.69 -2.68 18.36
N GLU A 49 -22.99 -1.77 19.28
CA GLU A 49 -24.00 -0.72 19.09
C GLU A 49 -23.45 0.39 18.20
N ARG A 50 -24.23 0.79 17.20
CA ARG A 50 -23.84 1.81 16.22
C ARG A 50 -24.88 2.90 16.13
N ASP A 51 -24.41 4.14 16.15
CA ASP A 51 -25.21 5.34 15.87
C ASP A 51 -25.26 5.57 14.34
N GLU A 52 -26.16 4.86 13.67
CA GLU A 52 -26.33 4.98 12.21
C GLU A 52 -26.84 6.36 11.79
N GLU A 53 -27.65 7.01 12.62
CA GLU A 53 -28.16 8.35 12.33
C GLU A 53 -27.03 9.36 12.40
N GLY A 54 -26.21 9.32 13.44
CA GLY A 54 -24.99 10.14 13.57
C GLY A 54 -24.02 9.92 12.40
N ILE A 55 -23.86 8.68 11.89
CA ILE A 55 -23.04 8.43 10.70
C ILE A 55 -23.65 9.14 9.47
N ARG A 56 -24.97 9.02 9.22
CA ARG A 56 -25.63 9.66 8.08
C ARG A 56 -25.52 11.19 8.15
N GLU A 57 -25.71 11.76 9.34
CA GLU A 57 -25.54 13.20 9.58
C GLU A 57 -24.08 13.64 9.33
N TYR A 58 -23.11 12.90 9.86
CA TYR A 58 -21.71 13.19 9.63
C TYR A 58 -21.34 13.14 8.14
N LEU A 59 -21.79 12.10 7.43
CA LEU A 59 -21.56 11.97 6.00
C LEU A 59 -22.19 13.11 5.20
N ALA A 60 -23.41 13.52 5.56
CA ALA A 60 -24.10 14.62 4.90
C ALA A 60 -23.40 15.97 5.15
N ALA A 61 -23.00 16.23 6.40
CA ALA A 61 -22.40 17.50 6.80
C ALA A 61 -20.93 17.62 6.38
N LYS A 62 -20.14 16.53 6.50
CA LYS A 62 -18.68 16.55 6.36
C LYS A 62 -18.15 15.97 5.05
N MET A 63 -18.94 15.17 4.36
CA MET A 63 -18.55 14.49 3.10
C MET A 63 -19.60 14.68 2.03
N PRO A 64 -19.85 15.91 1.54
CA PRO A 64 -20.84 16.18 0.53
C PRO A 64 -20.50 15.44 -0.79
N GLN A 65 -21.53 14.95 -1.49
CA GLN A 65 -21.38 14.32 -2.81
C GLN A 65 -21.69 15.30 -3.95
N ASN A 66 -22.30 16.43 -3.62
CA ASN A 66 -22.75 17.41 -4.61
C ASN A 66 -21.91 18.70 -4.48
N SER A 67 -21.18 19.01 -5.54
CA SER A 67 -20.39 20.24 -5.68
C SER A 67 -21.22 21.51 -5.61
N ASP A 68 -22.43 21.49 -6.18
CA ASP A 68 -23.27 22.68 -6.26
C ASP A 68 -23.79 23.08 -4.88
N SER A 69 -24.19 22.11 -4.05
CA SER A 69 -24.59 22.36 -2.67
C SER A 69 -23.42 22.93 -1.85
N LEU A 70 -22.21 22.42 -2.04
CA LEU A 70 -21.01 22.95 -1.39
C LEU A 70 -20.74 24.42 -1.80
N MET A 71 -20.81 24.69 -3.11
CA MET A 71 -20.55 26.03 -3.66
C MET A 71 -21.63 27.03 -3.22
N MET A 72 -22.90 26.61 -3.12
CA MET A 72 -23.97 27.50 -2.61
C MET A 72 -23.71 27.93 -1.17
N ARG A 73 -23.35 27.01 -0.27
CA ARG A 73 -23.02 27.34 1.12
C ARG A 73 -21.85 28.32 1.20
N LEU A 74 -20.81 28.13 0.38
CA LEU A 74 -19.68 29.04 0.31
C LEU A 74 -20.10 30.44 -0.19
N LEU A 75 -20.98 30.52 -1.21
CA LEU A 75 -21.47 31.80 -1.75
C LEU A 75 -22.39 32.54 -0.77
N GLU A 76 -23.10 31.83 0.10
CA GLU A 76 -23.89 32.39 1.21
C GLU A 76 -23.02 32.92 2.35
N GLY A 77 -21.69 32.77 2.26
CA GLY A 77 -20.73 33.28 3.24
C GLY A 77 -20.47 32.32 4.41
N GLU A 78 -20.86 31.05 4.27
CA GLU A 78 -20.56 30.03 5.29
C GLU A 78 -19.09 29.59 5.19
N ASP A 79 -18.42 29.49 6.35
CA ASP A 79 -17.15 28.77 6.47
C ASP A 79 -17.41 27.26 6.44
N VAL A 80 -17.17 26.63 5.29
CA VAL A 80 -17.54 25.24 5.09
C VAL A 80 -16.40 24.31 5.51
N ASN A 81 -16.70 23.43 6.48
CA ASN A 81 -15.75 22.41 6.96
C ASN A 81 -16.13 21.02 6.44
N ILE A 82 -15.23 20.39 5.66
CA ILE A 82 -15.44 19.07 5.07
C ILE A 82 -14.22 18.16 5.26
N THR A 83 -14.46 16.85 5.26
CA THR A 83 -13.42 15.81 5.17
C THR A 83 -13.43 15.27 3.75
N THR A 84 -12.32 15.39 3.06
CA THR A 84 -12.24 15.06 1.63
C THR A 84 -10.82 14.78 1.19
N ARG A 85 -10.71 14.19 0.02
CA ARG A 85 -9.46 14.06 -0.72
C ARG A 85 -9.14 15.39 -1.41
N ILE A 86 -7.90 15.84 -1.26
CA ILE A 86 -7.38 17.08 -1.87
C ILE A 86 -6.17 16.75 -2.72
N VAL A 87 -6.05 17.46 -3.84
CA VAL A 87 -4.85 17.46 -4.69
C VAL A 87 -4.28 18.86 -4.72
N VAL A 88 -3.07 19.00 -4.25
CA VAL A 88 -2.37 20.31 -4.25
C VAL A 88 -1.63 20.48 -5.56
N LYS A 89 -1.82 21.65 -6.20
CA LYS A 89 -1.10 22.06 -7.40
C LYS A 89 -0.36 23.35 -7.13
N THR A 90 0.96 23.29 -7.13
CA THR A 90 1.77 24.50 -7.03
C THR A 90 1.75 25.23 -8.38
N LYS A 91 0.85 26.22 -8.52
CA LYS A 91 0.90 27.22 -9.58
C LYS A 91 1.52 28.47 -9.00
N LEU A 92 2.56 28.96 -9.66
CA LEU A 92 3.28 30.18 -9.26
C LEU A 92 2.68 31.46 -9.88
N ASP A 93 1.53 31.37 -10.57
CA ASP A 93 1.05 32.50 -11.37
C ASP A 93 0.60 33.73 -10.55
N ASP A 94 0.18 33.55 -9.28
CA ASP A 94 -0.23 34.66 -8.38
C ASP A 94 0.37 34.56 -6.97
N GLY A 95 1.44 33.78 -6.78
CA GLY A 95 2.06 33.60 -5.47
C GLY A 95 1.23 32.74 -4.49
N MET A 96 0.12 32.18 -4.94
CA MET A 96 -0.72 31.26 -4.14
C MET A 96 -0.67 29.85 -4.70
N VAL A 97 -0.74 28.87 -3.78
CA VAL A 97 -0.81 27.45 -4.13
C VAL A 97 -2.27 27.06 -4.33
N ALA A 98 -2.55 26.49 -5.49
CA ALA A 98 -3.88 26.01 -5.82
C ALA A 98 -4.10 24.58 -5.29
N PHE A 99 -5.36 24.24 -4.97
CA PHE A 99 -5.77 22.86 -4.69
C PHE A 99 -7.04 22.50 -5.47
N MET A 100 -7.36 21.22 -5.48
CA MET A 100 -8.54 20.67 -6.13
C MET A 100 -9.22 19.67 -5.21
N LEU A 101 -10.52 19.48 -5.43
CA LEU A 101 -11.33 18.45 -4.80
C LEU A 101 -11.78 17.43 -5.86
N PRO A 102 -10.97 16.38 -6.10
CA PRO A 102 -11.23 15.46 -7.22
C PRO A 102 -12.54 14.70 -7.07
N ASP A 103 -12.93 14.33 -5.84
CA ASP A 103 -14.17 13.58 -5.60
C ASP A 103 -15.45 14.42 -5.83
N LEU A 104 -15.29 15.75 -5.85
CA LEU A 104 -16.38 16.71 -6.17
C LEU A 104 -16.23 17.33 -7.55
N ASN A 105 -15.23 16.90 -8.34
CA ASN A 105 -14.91 17.46 -9.66
C ASN A 105 -14.64 18.98 -9.65
N ILE A 106 -14.19 19.55 -8.52
CA ILE A 106 -13.84 20.96 -8.41
C ILE A 106 -12.34 21.12 -8.64
N THR A 107 -11.97 21.74 -9.77
CA THR A 107 -10.57 21.78 -10.25
C THR A 107 -9.98 23.16 -10.44
N ALA A 108 -10.75 24.23 -10.19
CA ALA A 108 -10.33 25.60 -10.46
C ALA A 108 -10.76 26.60 -9.40
N ASN A 109 -10.07 27.73 -9.33
CA ASN A 109 -10.35 28.87 -8.43
C ASN A 109 -10.35 28.51 -6.94
N MET A 110 -9.50 27.56 -6.54
CA MET A 110 -9.32 27.15 -5.14
C MET A 110 -7.86 27.33 -4.75
N PHE A 111 -7.61 28.04 -3.65
CA PHE A 111 -6.26 28.38 -3.21
C PHE A 111 -6.08 28.09 -1.71
N ILE A 112 -4.85 27.85 -1.30
CA ILE A 112 -4.48 27.60 0.09
C ILE A 112 -3.95 28.90 0.69
N GLN A 113 -4.44 29.25 1.89
CA GLN A 113 -3.92 30.38 2.64
C GLN A 113 -2.42 30.18 2.93
N PRO A 114 -1.54 31.18 2.73
CA PRO A 114 -0.10 31.02 2.92
C PRO A 114 0.30 30.49 4.30
N LYS A 115 -0.43 30.88 5.35
CA LYS A 115 -0.20 30.38 6.71
C LYS A 115 -0.52 28.91 6.83
N VAL A 116 -1.67 28.46 6.29
CA VAL A 116 -2.07 27.03 6.30
C VAL A 116 -1.04 26.17 5.55
N LEU A 117 -0.55 26.69 4.42
CA LEU A 117 0.50 26.00 3.66
C LEU A 117 1.82 25.91 4.42
N ALA A 118 2.22 27.00 5.13
CA ALA A 118 3.46 27.00 5.90
C ALA A 118 3.41 26.04 7.07
N ASP A 119 2.27 26.01 7.79
CA ASP A 119 2.05 25.16 8.96
C ASP A 119 1.91 23.67 8.62
N ASN A 120 1.53 23.33 7.37
CA ASN A 120 1.27 21.96 6.90
C ASN A 120 2.04 21.63 5.63
N ARG A 121 3.26 22.12 5.51
CA ARG A 121 4.04 22.06 4.26
C ARG A 121 4.36 20.64 3.84
N THR A 122 4.61 19.74 4.77
CA THR A 122 4.88 18.31 4.49
C THR A 122 3.67 17.64 3.86
N ASP A 123 2.49 17.88 4.39
CA ASP A 123 1.27 17.19 3.98
C ASP A 123 0.64 17.81 2.72
N LEU A 124 0.73 19.14 2.57
CA LEU A 124 0.04 19.88 1.50
C LEU A 124 0.86 20.08 0.22
N VAL A 125 2.17 19.83 0.24
CA VAL A 125 3.03 20.03 -0.97
C VAL A 125 3.14 18.75 -1.79
N ASP A 126 2.79 17.61 -1.26
CA ASP A 126 3.12 16.30 -1.80
C ASP A 126 1.96 15.56 -2.52
N GLY A 127 1.09 16.30 -3.18
CA GLY A 127 0.17 15.69 -4.14
C GLY A 127 -1.24 15.44 -3.60
N GLU A 128 -1.63 14.20 -3.43
CA GLU A 128 -3.00 13.78 -3.11
C GLU A 128 -3.08 13.31 -1.66
N ASN A 129 -3.87 14.01 -0.84
CA ASN A 129 -3.99 13.75 0.58
C ASN A 129 -5.45 13.74 1.04
N TRP A 130 -5.74 12.96 2.07
CA TRP A 130 -7.00 13.08 2.81
C TRP A 130 -6.85 14.07 3.95
N GLY A 131 -7.84 14.94 4.13
CA GLY A 131 -7.80 15.93 5.20
C GLY A 131 -9.17 16.50 5.54
N ASN A 132 -9.21 17.06 6.74
CA ASN A 132 -10.32 17.93 7.17
C ASN A 132 -9.93 19.36 6.83
N ILE A 133 -10.69 19.99 5.93
CA ILE A 133 -10.44 21.35 5.46
C ILE A 133 -11.59 22.29 5.82
N THR A 134 -11.24 23.54 6.12
CA THR A 134 -12.23 24.62 6.19
C THR A 134 -11.97 25.57 5.06
N MET A 135 -13.01 25.90 4.33
CA MET A 135 -12.95 26.78 3.17
C MET A 135 -13.89 27.96 3.34
N GLN A 136 -13.49 29.10 2.77
CA GLN A 136 -14.23 30.34 2.71
C GLN A 136 -14.25 30.87 1.29
N TYR A 137 -15.34 31.46 0.87
CA TYR A 137 -15.43 32.18 -0.40
C TYR A 137 -14.93 33.62 -0.24
N ILE A 138 -14.04 34.03 -1.13
CA ILE A 138 -13.54 35.40 -1.24
C ILE A 138 -14.20 36.02 -2.47
N PRO A 139 -15.04 37.06 -2.30
CA PRO A 139 -15.73 37.70 -3.42
C PRO A 139 -14.77 38.41 -4.39
N PRO A 140 -15.22 38.69 -5.63
CA PRO A 140 -14.43 39.40 -6.59
C PRO A 140 -14.04 40.82 -6.10
N GLU A 141 -12.78 41.22 -6.32
CA GLU A 141 -12.29 42.56 -6.00
C GLU A 141 -11.49 43.12 -7.19
N GLY A 142 -11.93 44.25 -7.70
CA GLY A 142 -11.30 44.89 -8.86
C GLY A 142 -11.33 43.99 -10.09
N ARG A 143 -10.14 43.62 -10.62
CA ARG A 143 -10.00 42.70 -11.76
C ARG A 143 -9.88 41.22 -11.36
N ARG A 144 -9.80 40.93 -10.08
CA ARG A 144 -9.66 39.58 -9.54
C ARG A 144 -11.01 38.90 -9.46
N LYS A 145 -11.14 37.72 -10.04
CA LYS A 145 -12.35 36.89 -9.91
C LYS A 145 -12.47 36.34 -8.49
N GLY A 146 -13.71 36.10 -8.04
CA GLY A 146 -13.94 35.41 -6.78
C GLY A 146 -13.32 34.00 -6.76
N TYR A 147 -12.89 33.57 -5.61
CA TYR A 147 -12.21 32.29 -5.41
C TYR A 147 -12.49 31.69 -4.03
N VAL A 148 -12.23 30.40 -3.88
CA VAL A 148 -12.32 29.70 -2.59
C VAL A 148 -10.95 29.64 -1.95
N LEU A 149 -10.88 30.00 -0.67
CA LEU A 149 -9.67 29.98 0.14
C LEU A 149 -9.75 28.88 1.19
N MET A 150 -8.81 27.97 1.23
CA MET A 150 -8.61 27.05 2.35
C MET A 150 -8.00 27.82 3.51
N ILE A 151 -8.77 27.98 4.60
CA ILE A 151 -8.36 28.74 5.81
C ILE A 151 -7.90 27.84 6.95
N SER A 152 -8.17 26.53 6.87
CA SER A 152 -7.68 25.52 7.81
C SER A 152 -7.50 24.19 7.11
N TYR A 153 -6.46 23.47 7.50
CA TYR A 153 -6.20 22.09 7.12
C TYR A 153 -5.76 21.28 8.33
N LYS A 154 -6.25 20.06 8.40
CA LYS A 154 -5.77 19.06 9.33
C LYS A 154 -5.69 17.74 8.56
N SER A 155 -4.50 17.15 8.52
CA SER A 155 -4.29 15.84 7.90
C SER A 155 -5.26 14.83 8.51
N PHE A 156 -5.78 13.96 7.65
CA PHE A 156 -6.59 12.84 8.10
C PHE A 156 -5.67 11.80 8.72
N ASN A 157 -5.39 11.99 9.99
CA ASN A 157 -4.67 11.04 10.84
C ASN A 157 -5.49 10.89 12.12
N PRO A 158 -6.46 9.94 12.12
CA PRO A 158 -7.38 9.77 13.24
C PRO A 158 -6.70 9.26 14.51
N TYR A 159 -5.64 8.46 14.38
CA TYR A 159 -4.91 7.84 15.47
C TYR A 159 -3.55 8.53 15.68
N LYS A 160 -3.50 9.56 16.51
CA LYS A 160 -2.28 10.34 16.74
C LYS A 160 -1.23 9.65 17.62
N ASN A 161 -1.64 8.70 18.44
CA ASN A 161 -0.80 8.08 19.49
C ASN A 161 -1.06 6.59 19.52
N ILE A 162 -0.68 5.86 18.44
CA ILE A 162 -0.69 4.40 18.46
C ILE A 162 0.53 3.94 19.25
N ASP A 163 0.31 3.12 20.26
CA ASP A 163 1.39 2.42 20.95
C ASP A 163 1.78 1.17 20.13
N PHE A 164 2.77 1.34 19.25
CA PHE A 164 3.24 0.26 18.38
C PHE A 164 3.95 -0.85 19.16
N GLU A 165 4.56 -0.55 20.31
CA GLU A 165 5.19 -1.57 21.14
C GLU A 165 4.12 -2.49 21.76
N ASP A 166 3.03 -1.93 22.29
CA ASP A 166 1.88 -2.68 22.77
C ASP A 166 1.21 -3.48 21.62
N PHE A 167 1.04 -2.84 20.46
CA PHE A 167 0.49 -3.51 19.27
C PHE A 167 1.32 -4.72 18.86
N ILE A 168 2.66 -4.57 18.83
CA ILE A 168 3.60 -5.64 18.51
C ILE A 168 3.56 -6.75 19.56
N ALA A 169 3.51 -6.40 20.86
CA ALA A 169 3.42 -7.37 21.94
C ALA A 169 2.13 -8.22 21.84
N LYS A 170 1.02 -7.60 21.48
CA LYS A 170 -0.28 -8.30 21.31
C LYS A 170 -0.24 -9.38 20.22
N ARG A 171 0.63 -9.24 19.21
CA ARG A 171 0.81 -10.28 18.18
C ARG A 171 1.24 -11.63 18.80
N GLU A 172 2.03 -11.65 19.88
CA GLU A 172 2.50 -12.87 20.53
C GLU A 172 1.35 -13.75 21.08
N LEU A 173 0.20 -13.14 21.35
CA LEU A 173 -0.99 -13.85 21.81
C LEU A 173 -1.64 -14.75 20.76
N PHE A 174 -1.24 -14.64 19.48
CA PHE A 174 -1.76 -15.40 18.36
C PHE A 174 -0.73 -16.44 17.88
N GLY A 175 -1.19 -17.63 17.55
CA GLY A 175 -0.39 -18.58 16.77
C GLY A 175 -0.06 -18.02 15.39
N THR A 176 0.92 -18.61 14.70
CA THR A 176 1.36 -18.05 13.40
C THR A 176 0.24 -18.10 12.35
N GLU A 177 -0.50 -19.19 12.26
CA GLU A 177 -1.62 -19.30 11.31
C GLU A 177 -2.82 -18.42 11.73
N GLU A 178 -3.11 -18.34 13.03
CA GLU A 178 -4.12 -17.40 13.54
C GLU A 178 -3.76 -15.95 13.17
N TRP A 179 -2.47 -15.58 13.23
CA TRP A 179 -2.04 -14.25 12.86
C TRP A 179 -2.20 -13.98 11.37
N ILE A 180 -1.95 -15.00 10.53
CA ILE A 180 -2.24 -14.90 9.09
C ILE A 180 -3.74 -14.63 8.87
N ASP A 181 -4.60 -15.29 9.63
CA ASP A 181 -6.04 -15.06 9.57
C ASP A 181 -6.44 -13.66 10.06
N VAL A 182 -5.79 -13.13 11.11
CA VAL A 182 -5.95 -11.73 11.54
C VAL A 182 -5.57 -10.76 10.41
N LEU A 183 -4.47 -11.02 9.70
CA LEU A 183 -4.07 -10.20 8.56
C LEU A 183 -5.11 -10.23 7.44
N LEU A 184 -5.64 -11.40 7.11
CA LEU A 184 -6.69 -11.56 6.09
C LEU A 184 -7.98 -10.82 6.48
N THR A 185 -8.44 -10.97 7.72
CA THR A 185 -9.64 -10.25 8.21
C THR A 185 -9.44 -8.75 8.18
N THR A 186 -8.24 -8.26 8.52
CA THR A 186 -7.87 -6.84 8.44
C THR A 186 -7.91 -6.35 6.99
N MET A 187 -7.42 -7.14 6.05
CA MET A 187 -7.53 -6.86 4.61
C MET A 187 -8.97 -6.95 4.08
N GLY A 188 -9.92 -7.43 4.88
CA GLY A 188 -11.34 -7.57 4.53
C GLY A 188 -11.71 -8.92 3.89
N TYR A 189 -10.87 -9.93 4.01
CA TYR A 189 -11.09 -11.26 3.44
C TYR A 189 -11.39 -12.31 4.50
N ALA A 190 -12.36 -13.17 4.24
CA ALA A 190 -12.70 -14.29 5.10
C ALA A 190 -11.63 -15.39 5.02
N PRO A 191 -10.94 -15.74 6.13
CA PRO A 191 -9.86 -16.74 6.12
C PRO A 191 -10.29 -18.11 5.60
N ASP A 192 -11.52 -18.53 5.92
CA ASP A 192 -12.08 -19.83 5.51
C ASP A 192 -12.40 -19.92 4.00
N SER A 193 -12.33 -18.79 3.30
CA SER A 193 -12.54 -18.77 1.85
C SER A 193 -11.28 -19.10 1.04
N PHE A 194 -10.16 -19.36 1.71
CA PHE A 194 -8.90 -19.75 1.10
C PHE A 194 -8.70 -21.27 1.24
N ASP A 195 -8.53 -21.96 0.12
CA ASP A 195 -8.45 -23.43 0.08
C ASP A 195 -7.16 -23.99 0.70
N SER A 196 -6.13 -23.16 0.89
CA SER A 196 -4.83 -23.61 1.39
C SER A 196 -4.06 -22.49 2.08
N LEU A 197 -3.10 -22.88 2.92
CA LEU A 197 -2.14 -21.94 3.52
C LEU A 197 -1.33 -21.21 2.44
N GLU A 198 -1.03 -21.87 1.32
CA GLU A 198 -0.34 -21.26 0.18
C GLU A 198 -1.13 -20.09 -0.39
N SER A 199 -2.44 -20.23 -0.62
CA SER A 199 -3.30 -19.15 -1.13
C SER A 199 -3.39 -17.99 -0.14
N LYS A 200 -3.42 -18.26 1.18
CA LYS A 200 -3.32 -17.24 2.23
C LYS A 200 -1.99 -16.48 2.14
N PHE A 201 -0.86 -17.18 1.94
CA PHE A 201 0.44 -16.55 1.74
C PHE A 201 0.49 -15.66 0.50
N VAL A 202 -0.07 -16.11 -0.62
CA VAL A 202 -0.17 -15.28 -1.83
C VAL A 202 -0.97 -14.00 -1.55
N MET A 203 -2.05 -14.07 -0.76
CA MET A 203 -2.83 -12.88 -0.42
C MET A 203 -2.04 -11.92 0.49
N ILE A 204 -1.45 -12.40 1.58
CA ILE A 204 -0.69 -11.53 2.50
C ILE A 204 0.62 -11.02 1.91
N SER A 205 1.16 -11.64 0.84
CA SER A 205 2.35 -11.14 0.15
C SER A 205 2.17 -9.74 -0.44
N ARG A 206 0.92 -9.30 -0.68
CA ARG A 206 0.57 -7.92 -1.05
C ARG A 206 0.93 -6.89 0.00
N LEU A 207 1.10 -7.31 1.28
CA LEU A 207 1.51 -6.45 2.39
C LEU A 207 3.03 -6.25 2.48
N LEU A 208 3.84 -7.11 1.84
CA LEU A 208 5.29 -7.07 1.97
C LEU A 208 5.91 -5.75 1.49
N PRO A 209 5.45 -5.13 0.39
CA PRO A 209 5.95 -3.82 -0.03
C PRO A 209 5.55 -2.67 0.92
N ALA A 210 4.52 -2.87 1.74
CA ALA A 210 4.09 -1.92 2.74
C ALA A 210 5.03 -1.89 3.95
N ILE A 211 5.55 -3.06 4.34
CA ILE A 211 6.30 -3.25 5.60
C ILE A 211 7.82 -3.23 5.42
N GLU A 212 8.31 -3.47 4.20
CA GLU A 212 9.75 -3.44 3.91
C GLU A 212 10.06 -2.46 2.78
N PRO A 213 11.00 -1.51 2.99
CA PRO A 213 11.37 -0.51 2.00
C PRO A 213 11.85 -1.10 0.68
N ASN A 214 11.51 -0.45 -0.44
CA ASN A 214 11.95 -0.80 -1.80
C ASN A 214 11.69 -2.28 -2.18
N VAL A 215 10.64 -2.90 -1.70
CA VAL A 215 10.18 -4.17 -2.25
C VAL A 215 9.45 -3.91 -3.55
N ASN A 216 10.05 -4.33 -4.66
CA ASN A 216 9.47 -4.21 -5.98
C ASN A 216 8.83 -5.53 -6.38
N PHE A 217 7.64 -5.52 -6.96
CA PHE A 217 6.91 -6.75 -7.26
C PHE A 217 6.19 -6.72 -8.61
N ILE A 218 5.88 -7.91 -9.11
CA ILE A 218 4.99 -8.15 -10.24
C ILE A 218 3.85 -9.04 -9.74
N GLU A 219 2.61 -8.62 -9.95
CA GLU A 219 1.43 -9.42 -9.69
C GLU A 219 0.63 -9.64 -10.97
N LEU A 220 0.56 -10.89 -11.40
CA LEU A 220 -0.25 -11.28 -12.54
C LEU A 220 -1.32 -12.27 -12.08
N GLY A 221 -2.54 -12.07 -12.52
CA GLY A 221 -3.64 -12.95 -12.16
C GLY A 221 -4.93 -12.64 -12.92
N PRO A 222 -5.99 -13.43 -12.71
CA PRO A 222 -7.26 -13.19 -13.36
C PRO A 222 -7.92 -11.89 -12.89
N LYS A 223 -8.92 -11.46 -13.63
CA LYS A 223 -9.85 -10.41 -13.16
C LYS A 223 -10.53 -10.87 -11.87
N SER A 224 -10.93 -9.93 -11.04
CA SER A 224 -11.63 -10.18 -9.76
C SER A 224 -10.82 -10.94 -8.70
N SER A 225 -9.48 -10.92 -8.76
CA SER A 225 -8.62 -11.45 -7.69
C SER A 225 -8.35 -10.44 -6.56
N GLY A 226 -9.05 -9.31 -6.53
CA GLY A 226 -8.96 -8.30 -5.47
C GLY A 226 -7.74 -7.37 -5.54
N LYS A 227 -6.94 -7.37 -6.62
CA LYS A 227 -5.74 -6.52 -6.77
C LYS A 227 -6.02 -5.05 -6.46
N SER A 228 -6.83 -4.43 -7.31
CA SER A 228 -7.13 -3.00 -7.20
C SER A 228 -7.85 -2.66 -5.89
N TYR A 229 -8.70 -3.55 -5.38
CA TYR A 229 -9.34 -3.37 -4.08
C TYR A 229 -8.30 -3.31 -2.96
N THR A 230 -7.42 -4.30 -2.85
CA THR A 230 -6.41 -4.36 -1.80
C THR A 230 -5.53 -3.10 -1.81
N TYR A 231 -4.93 -2.76 -2.95
CA TYR A 231 -3.97 -1.65 -3.04
C TYR A 231 -4.61 -0.26 -2.88
N ASN A 232 -5.91 -0.10 -3.11
CA ASN A 232 -6.60 1.17 -2.86
C ASN A 232 -7.12 1.31 -1.42
N ASN A 233 -7.21 0.22 -0.65
CA ASN A 233 -7.92 0.24 0.63
C ASN A 233 -7.04 -0.09 1.85
N ILE A 234 -5.88 -0.75 1.67
CA ILE A 234 -5.10 -1.25 2.79
C ILE A 234 -4.28 -0.17 3.48
N SER A 235 -3.84 0.85 2.73
CA SER A 235 -2.97 1.90 3.27
C SER A 235 -3.11 3.21 2.52
N GLN A 236 -3.14 4.31 3.27
CA GLN A 236 -3.09 5.67 2.71
C GLN A 236 -1.74 6.01 2.06
N TYR A 237 -0.69 5.27 2.39
CA TYR A 237 0.65 5.42 1.83
C TYR A 237 0.84 4.73 0.47
N PHE A 238 -0.22 4.15 -0.08
CA PHE A 238 -0.20 3.51 -1.38
C PHE A 238 -0.77 4.41 -2.46
N ARG A 239 -0.19 4.31 -3.65
CA ARG A 239 -0.68 5.01 -4.83
C ARG A 239 -0.85 4.06 -6.00
N MET A 240 -2.06 3.99 -6.55
CA MET A 240 -2.29 3.30 -7.82
C MET A 240 -2.22 4.28 -8.99
N ILE A 241 -1.58 3.85 -10.07
CA ILE A 241 -1.45 4.59 -11.32
C ILE A 241 -1.89 3.66 -12.46
N SER A 242 -2.85 4.11 -13.27
CA SER A 242 -3.32 3.41 -14.46
C SER A 242 -3.27 4.32 -15.69
N GLY A 243 -3.22 3.74 -16.88
CA GLY A 243 -3.19 4.47 -18.15
C GLY A 243 -1.85 5.15 -18.42
N LYS A 244 -1.83 6.47 -18.65
CA LYS A 244 -0.59 7.20 -19.00
C LYS A 244 0.11 7.74 -17.74
N CYS A 245 1.35 7.34 -17.54
CA CYS A 245 2.22 7.87 -16.48
C CYS A 245 3.30 8.79 -17.07
N THR A 246 3.43 10.00 -16.51
CA THR A 246 4.45 10.97 -16.94
C THR A 246 5.61 11.01 -15.93
N ARG A 247 6.80 11.47 -16.40
CA ARG A 247 7.96 11.72 -15.53
C ARG A 247 7.65 12.70 -14.40
N ALA A 248 6.84 13.72 -14.69
CA ALA A 248 6.45 14.72 -13.70
C ALA A 248 5.59 14.15 -12.58
N GLN A 249 4.68 13.24 -12.91
CA GLN A 249 3.85 12.55 -11.90
C GLN A 249 4.65 11.56 -11.05
N LEU A 250 5.58 10.85 -11.68
CA LEU A 250 6.32 9.78 -11.01
C LEU A 250 7.54 10.29 -10.24
N ILE A 251 8.35 11.17 -10.83
CA ILE A 251 9.69 11.48 -10.35
C ILE A 251 9.81 12.93 -9.90
N TYR A 252 9.67 13.89 -10.82
CA TYR A 252 9.86 15.30 -10.55
C TYR A 252 9.23 16.19 -11.62
N ASN A 253 8.48 17.18 -11.18
CA ASN A 253 7.88 18.20 -12.04
C ASN A 253 8.75 19.45 -12.06
N HIS A 254 9.46 19.68 -13.18
CA HIS A 254 10.34 20.83 -13.35
C HIS A 254 9.61 22.17 -13.33
N ALA A 255 8.33 22.22 -13.78
CA ALA A 255 7.56 23.45 -13.82
C ALA A 255 7.13 23.91 -12.42
N THR A 256 6.78 22.97 -11.55
CA THR A 256 6.34 23.25 -10.17
C THR A 256 7.46 23.06 -9.15
N LYS A 257 8.61 22.51 -9.54
CA LYS A 257 9.75 22.16 -8.68
C LYS A 257 9.37 21.17 -7.55
N GLN A 258 8.42 20.28 -7.83
CA GLN A 258 7.92 19.29 -6.86
C GLN A 258 8.36 17.88 -7.21
N TYR A 259 8.62 17.09 -6.17
CA TYR A 259 8.84 15.65 -6.31
C TYR A 259 7.53 14.95 -6.69
N GLY A 260 7.66 13.89 -7.48
CA GLY A 260 6.53 13.04 -7.88
C GLY A 260 6.23 11.95 -6.85
N ALA A 261 5.30 11.07 -7.23
CA ALA A 261 4.74 10.05 -6.36
C ALA A 261 5.79 9.13 -5.68
N ILE A 262 6.92 8.87 -6.35
CA ILE A 262 7.99 8.00 -5.84
C ILE A 262 8.65 8.51 -4.55
N LYS A 263 8.54 9.80 -4.25
CA LYS A 263 9.10 10.39 -3.03
C LYS A 263 8.11 10.44 -1.88
N ASN A 264 6.82 10.35 -2.20
CA ASN A 264 5.74 10.71 -1.29
C ASN A 264 4.90 9.50 -0.83
N HIS A 265 5.19 8.32 -1.37
CA HIS A 265 4.43 7.11 -1.04
C HIS A 265 5.37 5.96 -0.68
N ASP A 266 4.86 5.01 0.08
CA ASP A 266 5.55 3.76 0.42
C ASP A 266 5.53 2.77 -0.72
N LEU A 267 4.46 2.81 -1.51
CA LEU A 267 4.23 1.92 -2.63
C LEU A 267 3.49 2.62 -3.77
N ILE A 268 4.02 2.47 -4.98
CA ILE A 268 3.30 2.80 -6.22
C ILE A 268 3.00 1.50 -6.95
N VAL A 269 1.72 1.29 -7.27
CA VAL A 269 1.26 0.15 -8.07
C VAL A 269 0.78 0.65 -9.42
N PHE A 270 1.44 0.20 -10.47
CA PHE A 270 0.99 0.41 -11.84
C PHE A 270 -0.05 -0.67 -12.17
N ASP A 271 -1.31 -0.27 -12.26
CA ASP A 271 -2.42 -1.16 -12.57
C ASP A 271 -2.67 -1.26 -14.08
N GLU A 272 -3.27 -2.37 -14.50
CA GLU A 272 -3.56 -2.65 -15.91
C GLU A 272 -2.30 -2.51 -16.80
N VAL A 273 -1.22 -3.17 -16.42
CA VAL A 273 0.10 -3.02 -17.07
C VAL A 273 0.07 -3.20 -18.59
N SER A 274 -0.89 -3.94 -19.14
CA SER A 274 -1.06 -4.12 -20.59
C SER A 274 -1.50 -2.85 -21.33
N THR A 275 -2.12 -1.90 -20.63
CA THR A 275 -2.58 -0.62 -21.19
C THR A 275 -1.75 0.56 -20.72
N LEU A 276 -0.84 0.31 -19.77
CA LEU A 276 0.03 1.33 -19.19
C LEU A 276 1.02 1.86 -20.23
N SER A 277 1.12 3.17 -20.32
CA SER A 277 2.07 3.83 -21.22
C SER A 277 2.89 4.88 -20.48
N PHE A 278 4.15 5.02 -20.89
CA PHE A 278 5.08 6.00 -20.37
C PHE A 278 5.51 6.98 -21.47
N ASP A 279 5.60 8.25 -21.14
CA ASP A 279 6.16 9.25 -22.05
C ASP A 279 7.69 9.27 -21.89
N ASP A 280 8.37 8.32 -22.55
CA ASP A 280 9.83 8.16 -22.49
C ASP A 280 10.44 8.07 -23.90
N ARG A 281 10.46 9.23 -24.59
CA ARG A 281 11.02 9.31 -25.95
C ARG A 281 12.55 9.20 -26.00
N THR A 282 13.22 9.42 -24.88
CA THR A 282 14.69 9.50 -24.79
C THR A 282 15.32 8.30 -24.10
N GLY A 283 14.54 7.38 -23.55
CA GLY A 283 15.01 6.26 -22.73
C GLY A 283 15.54 6.65 -21.34
N GLU A 284 15.44 7.93 -20.97
CA GLU A 284 15.93 8.42 -19.67
C GLU A 284 15.12 7.87 -18.52
N LEU A 285 13.79 7.73 -18.69
CA LEU A 285 12.93 7.16 -17.65
C LEU A 285 13.24 5.67 -17.43
N GLN A 286 13.49 4.91 -18.51
CA GLN A 286 13.92 3.52 -18.40
C GLN A 286 15.24 3.39 -17.63
N GLY A 287 16.23 4.25 -17.95
CA GLY A 287 17.53 4.29 -17.26
C GLY A 287 17.37 4.63 -15.77
N PHE A 288 16.51 5.61 -15.47
CA PHE A 288 16.17 5.97 -14.09
C PHE A 288 15.54 4.79 -13.35
N LEU A 289 14.48 4.18 -13.89
CA LEU A 289 13.78 3.04 -13.27
C LEU A 289 14.72 1.86 -13.04
N LYS A 290 15.61 1.58 -14.00
CA LYS A 290 16.61 0.53 -13.88
C LYS A 290 17.53 0.72 -12.67
N SER A 291 18.01 1.96 -12.45
CA SER A 291 18.84 2.29 -11.29
C SER A 291 18.04 2.30 -9.99
N TYR A 292 16.84 2.84 -10.04
CA TYR A 292 15.96 2.95 -8.88
C TYR A 292 15.51 1.59 -8.34
N LEU A 293 15.06 0.68 -9.21
CA LEU A 293 14.67 -0.68 -8.84
C LEU A 293 15.80 -1.48 -8.20
N GLU A 294 17.07 -1.20 -8.58
CA GLU A 294 18.25 -1.86 -8.02
C GLU A 294 18.59 -1.38 -6.61
N ALA A 295 18.50 -0.06 -6.36
CA ALA A 295 19.13 0.55 -5.19
C ALA A 295 18.26 1.54 -4.40
N GLY A 296 16.99 1.77 -4.80
CA GLY A 296 16.14 2.80 -4.17
C GLY A 296 16.61 4.23 -4.41
N ASN A 297 17.59 4.41 -5.31
CA ASN A 297 18.09 5.73 -5.67
C ASN A 297 18.44 5.79 -7.16
N ALA A 298 18.21 6.94 -7.76
CA ALA A 298 18.55 7.20 -9.15
C ALA A 298 18.64 8.72 -9.42
N SER A 299 19.25 9.09 -10.53
CA SER A 299 19.29 10.47 -10.99
C SER A 299 18.59 10.59 -12.34
N LEU A 300 17.80 11.64 -12.49
CA LEU A 300 17.19 12.03 -13.76
C LEU A 300 17.58 13.48 -14.04
N SER A 301 18.32 13.71 -15.13
CA SER A 301 18.94 15.00 -15.39
C SER A 301 19.75 15.45 -14.16
N ASN A 302 19.43 16.59 -13.56
CA ASN A 302 20.14 17.14 -12.39
C ASN A 302 19.43 16.81 -11.05
N ILE A 303 18.38 15.97 -11.06
CA ILE A 303 17.62 15.64 -9.86
C ILE A 303 18.01 14.25 -9.38
N LYS A 304 18.53 14.18 -8.16
CA LYS A 304 18.79 12.91 -7.45
C LYS A 304 17.60 12.55 -6.58
N ILE A 305 17.06 11.37 -6.80
CA ILE A 305 16.00 10.76 -5.98
C ILE A 305 16.62 9.69 -5.08
N VAL A 306 16.30 9.75 -3.82
CA VAL A 306 16.50 8.67 -2.84
C VAL A 306 15.17 8.46 -2.16
N SER A 307 14.62 7.27 -2.23
CA SER A 307 13.30 6.97 -1.66
C SER A 307 13.23 5.51 -1.21
N SER A 308 12.37 5.25 -0.23
CA SER A 308 12.03 3.91 0.26
C SER A 308 10.85 3.28 -0.50
N CYS A 309 10.25 4.00 -1.45
CA CYS A 309 9.06 3.57 -2.18
C CYS A 309 9.30 2.29 -2.97
N GLY A 310 8.43 1.29 -2.81
CA GLY A 310 8.37 0.12 -3.67
C GLY A 310 7.64 0.42 -4.98
N LEU A 311 7.95 -0.32 -6.04
CA LEU A 311 7.22 -0.25 -7.31
C LEU A 311 6.59 -1.60 -7.62
N GLY A 312 5.28 -1.63 -7.87
CA GLY A 312 4.51 -2.81 -8.23
C GLY A 312 3.95 -2.71 -9.64
N LEU A 313 3.94 -3.83 -10.36
CA LEU A 313 3.27 -4.01 -11.65
C LEU A 313 2.12 -4.98 -11.47
N ALA A 314 0.88 -4.54 -11.67
CA ALA A 314 -0.32 -5.37 -11.55
C ALA A 314 -0.99 -5.55 -12.92
N GLY A 315 -1.25 -6.80 -13.29
CA GLY A 315 -1.83 -7.10 -14.60
C GLY A 315 -2.79 -8.28 -14.60
N ASN A 316 -3.60 -8.33 -15.66
CA ASN A 316 -4.50 -9.44 -15.91
C ASN A 316 -3.90 -10.39 -16.93
N ILE A 317 -4.03 -11.71 -16.68
CA ILE A 317 -3.60 -12.77 -17.58
C ILE A 317 -4.73 -13.74 -17.87
N ALA A 318 -4.65 -14.38 -19.04
CA ALA A 318 -5.54 -15.48 -19.39
C ALA A 318 -5.08 -16.76 -18.70
N LEU A 319 -6.03 -17.54 -18.20
CA LEU A 319 -5.81 -18.83 -17.55
C LEU A 319 -6.46 -19.96 -18.33
N THR A 320 -5.89 -21.16 -18.22
CA THR A 320 -6.50 -22.41 -18.65
C THR A 320 -7.67 -22.79 -17.73
N GLU A 321 -8.36 -23.88 -18.05
CA GLU A 321 -9.41 -24.44 -17.17
C GLU A 321 -8.85 -24.92 -15.82
N GLU A 322 -7.57 -25.33 -15.80
CA GLU A 322 -6.87 -25.74 -14.57
C GLU A 322 -6.30 -24.55 -13.77
N MET A 323 -6.72 -23.33 -14.11
CA MET A 323 -6.26 -22.09 -13.43
C MET A 323 -4.75 -21.84 -13.56
N LEU A 324 -4.13 -22.29 -14.65
CA LEU A 324 -2.71 -22.03 -14.96
C LEU A 324 -2.59 -20.95 -16.04
N PRO A 325 -1.50 -20.15 -16.03
CA PRO A 325 -1.25 -19.16 -17.08
C PRO A 325 -1.18 -19.80 -18.48
N VAL A 326 -1.97 -19.29 -19.43
CA VAL A 326 -1.92 -19.71 -20.84
C VAL A 326 -0.57 -19.34 -21.47
N ASN A 327 -0.13 -18.11 -21.22
CA ASN A 327 1.19 -17.65 -21.65
C ASN A 327 2.16 -17.72 -20.46
N LYS A 328 3.27 -18.45 -20.67
CA LYS A 328 4.33 -18.59 -19.67
C LYS A 328 5.40 -17.51 -19.77
N ASP A 329 5.41 -16.73 -20.85
CA ASP A 329 6.27 -15.56 -21.03
C ASP A 329 5.57 -14.33 -20.44
N PHE A 330 5.86 -14.02 -19.18
CA PHE A 330 5.27 -12.88 -18.48
C PHE A 330 5.89 -11.55 -18.89
N GLU A 331 7.11 -11.56 -19.45
CA GLU A 331 7.76 -10.35 -19.97
C GLU A 331 6.95 -9.72 -21.10
N SER A 332 6.36 -10.54 -21.96
CA SER A 332 5.54 -10.08 -23.10
C SER A 332 4.30 -9.29 -22.70
N ILE A 333 3.82 -9.44 -21.45
CA ILE A 333 2.63 -8.76 -20.93
C ILE A 333 2.97 -7.38 -20.39
N LEU A 334 4.22 -7.16 -20.00
CA LEU A 334 4.66 -5.91 -19.38
C LEU A 334 4.78 -4.77 -20.41
N PRO A 335 4.67 -3.51 -19.98
CA PRO A 335 4.96 -2.35 -20.83
C PRO A 335 6.40 -2.39 -21.35
N ASP A 336 6.65 -1.86 -22.54
CA ASP A 336 7.95 -1.90 -23.22
C ASP A 336 9.12 -1.41 -22.34
N ILE A 337 8.88 -0.41 -21.51
CA ILE A 337 9.87 0.14 -20.58
C ILE A 337 10.39 -0.90 -19.57
N PHE A 338 9.59 -1.94 -19.26
CA PHE A 338 9.93 -3.01 -18.33
C PHE A 338 10.28 -4.34 -19.04
N ARG A 339 10.15 -4.38 -20.39
CA ARG A 339 10.49 -5.58 -21.18
C ARG A 339 12.00 -5.70 -21.34
N SER A 340 12.62 -6.36 -20.41
CA SER A 340 13.96 -6.94 -20.55
C SER A 340 14.25 -7.83 -19.35
N SER A 341 15.01 -8.89 -19.55
CA SER A 341 15.48 -9.76 -18.46
C SER A 341 16.19 -8.97 -17.35
N ALA A 342 16.94 -7.94 -17.74
CA ALA A 342 17.62 -7.06 -16.81
C ALA A 342 16.65 -6.21 -15.96
N MET A 343 15.47 -5.83 -16.45
CA MET A 343 14.43 -5.17 -15.68
C MET A 343 13.67 -6.16 -14.80
N MET A 344 13.29 -7.32 -15.37
CA MET A 344 12.62 -8.39 -14.64
C MET A 344 13.41 -8.81 -13.40
N ASP A 345 14.71 -9.02 -13.54
CA ASP A 345 15.60 -9.45 -12.46
C ASP A 345 15.67 -8.46 -11.27
N ARG A 346 15.26 -7.19 -11.47
CA ARG A 346 15.20 -6.15 -10.42
C ARG A 346 13.93 -6.15 -9.60
N PHE A 347 12.89 -6.85 -10.04
CA PHE A 347 11.74 -7.12 -9.19
C PHE A 347 12.08 -8.22 -8.20
N HIS A 348 11.79 -7.99 -6.94
CA HIS A 348 12.13 -8.93 -5.86
C HIS A 348 11.11 -10.05 -5.77
N LEU A 349 9.83 -9.70 -5.82
CA LEU A 349 8.68 -10.54 -5.49
C LEU A 349 7.80 -10.74 -6.72
N PHE A 350 7.35 -11.96 -6.95
CA PHE A 350 6.25 -12.25 -7.87
C PHE A 350 5.05 -12.78 -7.09
N ILE A 351 3.87 -12.25 -7.37
CA ILE A 351 2.60 -12.65 -6.75
C ILE A 351 1.77 -13.39 -7.80
N PRO A 352 1.65 -14.71 -7.70
CA PRO A 352 0.89 -15.55 -8.64
C PRO A 352 -0.61 -15.43 -8.34
N GLY A 353 -1.26 -14.36 -8.80
CA GLY A 353 -2.66 -14.08 -8.51
C GLY A 353 -3.65 -15.14 -9.02
N TRP A 354 -3.21 -16.10 -9.84
CA TRP A 354 -4.02 -17.25 -10.23
C TRP A 354 -4.18 -18.31 -9.14
N LYS A 355 -3.37 -18.25 -8.07
CA LYS A 355 -3.52 -19.09 -6.87
C LYS A 355 -4.53 -18.51 -5.87
N LEU A 356 -5.10 -17.35 -6.16
CA LEU A 356 -6.09 -16.71 -5.31
C LEU A 356 -7.52 -17.06 -5.76
N PRO A 357 -8.47 -17.17 -4.82
CA PRO A 357 -9.87 -17.32 -5.17
C PRO A 357 -10.36 -16.09 -5.94
N LYS A 358 -11.37 -16.27 -6.78
CA LYS A 358 -12.12 -15.12 -7.33
C LYS A 358 -12.91 -14.48 -6.21
N ILE A 359 -12.70 -13.18 -6.01
CA ILE A 359 -13.38 -12.44 -4.95
C ILE A 359 -14.84 -12.23 -5.32
N SER A 360 -15.71 -12.79 -4.51
CA SER A 360 -17.16 -12.62 -4.51
C SER A 360 -17.62 -12.27 -3.10
N GLU A 361 -18.90 -12.14 -2.88
CA GLU A 361 -19.45 -11.81 -1.56
C GLU A 361 -19.06 -12.84 -0.47
N GLY A 362 -18.89 -14.12 -0.83
CA GLY A 362 -18.48 -15.18 0.08
C GLY A 362 -17.02 -15.07 0.58
N GLN A 363 -16.19 -14.30 -0.09
CA GLN A 363 -14.81 -14.05 0.33
C GLN A 363 -14.66 -12.80 1.19
N ILE A 364 -15.72 -11.98 1.34
CA ILE A 364 -15.68 -10.77 2.18
C ILE A 364 -15.85 -11.17 3.64
N TYR A 365 -14.97 -10.64 4.48
CA TYR A 365 -15.04 -10.88 5.92
C TYR A 365 -16.03 -9.95 6.60
N TYR A 366 -16.82 -10.51 7.49
CA TYR A 366 -17.71 -9.80 8.41
C TYR A 366 -17.43 -10.28 9.84
N GLY A 367 -17.06 -9.37 10.73
CA GLY A 367 -16.66 -9.65 12.10
C GLY A 367 -15.67 -8.63 12.63
N TRP A 368 -15.08 -8.90 13.79
CA TRP A 368 -14.06 -8.04 14.35
C TRP A 368 -12.72 -8.21 13.62
N ALA A 369 -12.13 -7.10 13.20
CA ALA A 369 -10.83 -7.02 12.55
C ALA A 369 -10.05 -5.83 13.12
N ILE A 370 -8.75 -5.75 12.84
CA ILE A 370 -7.97 -4.56 13.17
C ILE A 370 -8.43 -3.41 12.26
N ASP A 371 -8.55 -2.21 12.82
CA ASP A 371 -8.87 -1.01 12.06
C ASP A 371 -7.81 -0.79 10.96
N ALA A 372 -8.25 -0.55 9.74
CA ALA A 372 -7.37 -0.47 8.57
C ALA A 372 -6.39 0.72 8.66
N GLU A 373 -6.78 1.82 9.31
CA GLU A 373 -5.90 2.97 9.51
C GLU A 373 -4.79 2.65 10.51
N VAL A 374 -5.14 2.04 11.66
CA VAL A 374 -4.15 1.59 12.66
C VAL A 374 -3.16 0.61 12.02
N PHE A 375 -3.67 -0.30 11.21
CA PHE A 375 -2.85 -1.27 10.52
C PHE A 375 -1.94 -0.63 9.46
N SER A 376 -2.45 0.37 8.72
CA SER A 376 -1.66 1.16 7.77
C SER A 376 -0.50 1.87 8.45
N GLU A 377 -0.75 2.54 9.59
CA GLU A 377 0.28 3.20 10.39
C GLU A 377 1.31 2.22 10.96
N TYR A 378 0.85 1.03 11.40
CA TYR A 378 1.74 -0.03 11.84
C TYR A 378 2.66 -0.52 10.72
N LEU A 379 2.14 -0.76 9.52
CA LEU A 379 2.96 -1.16 8.37
C LEU A 379 3.99 -0.09 8.02
N HIS A 380 3.60 1.19 8.03
CA HIS A 380 4.48 2.33 7.78
C HIS A 380 5.58 2.43 8.85
N TYR A 381 5.24 2.31 10.13
CA TYR A 381 6.19 2.30 11.26
C TYR A 381 7.23 1.19 11.09
N MET A 382 6.82 -0.04 10.78
CA MET A 382 7.69 -1.20 10.62
C MET A 382 8.72 -1.06 9.49
N ARG A 383 8.54 -0.13 8.56
CA ARG A 383 9.53 0.15 7.51
C ARG A 383 10.84 0.67 8.08
N THR A 384 10.79 1.39 9.18
CA THR A 384 11.98 1.95 9.84
C THR A 384 12.73 0.92 10.68
N GLU A 385 12.09 -0.19 11.07
CA GLU A 385 12.69 -1.23 11.87
C GLU A 385 13.67 -2.09 11.08
N THR A 386 14.84 -2.35 11.65
CA THR A 386 15.96 -3.03 10.96
C THR A 386 16.36 -4.36 11.57
N TYR A 387 15.87 -4.71 12.77
CA TYR A 387 16.26 -5.91 13.49
C TYR A 387 16.02 -7.21 12.69
N SER A 388 14.94 -7.31 11.95
CA SER A 388 14.63 -8.51 11.13
C SER A 388 15.62 -8.75 9.98
N GLN A 389 16.37 -7.73 9.56
CA GLN A 389 17.40 -7.89 8.50
C GLN A 389 18.60 -8.72 8.99
N ASN A 390 18.98 -8.57 10.26
CA ASN A 390 20.06 -9.33 10.86
C ASN A 390 19.70 -10.80 11.03
N MET A 391 18.43 -11.09 11.33
CA MET A 391 17.94 -12.46 11.52
C MET A 391 18.15 -13.33 10.29
N PHE A 392 18.00 -12.80 9.08
CA PHE A 392 18.30 -13.58 7.87
C PHE A 392 19.77 -13.99 7.84
N ASP A 393 20.69 -13.07 8.11
CA ASP A 393 22.13 -13.31 8.03
C ASP A 393 22.60 -14.30 9.11
N GLU A 394 21.92 -14.36 10.25
CA GLU A 394 22.20 -15.29 11.35
C GLU A 394 21.59 -16.68 11.14
N LEU A 395 20.37 -16.75 10.58
CA LEU A 395 19.63 -17.99 10.44
C LEU A 395 19.91 -18.73 9.13
N VAL A 396 20.29 -17.99 8.06
CA VAL A 396 20.39 -18.52 6.70
C VAL A 396 21.84 -18.54 6.24
N SER A 397 22.36 -19.73 5.97
CA SER A 397 23.68 -19.88 5.33
C SER A 397 23.49 -20.33 3.87
N TYR A 398 24.20 -19.69 2.95
CA TYR A 398 24.25 -20.08 1.54
C TYR A 398 25.66 -19.90 0.98
N ASP A 399 26.01 -20.69 -0.04
CA ASP A 399 27.32 -20.58 -0.67
C ASP A 399 27.40 -19.29 -1.50
N LYS A 400 28.12 -18.30 -0.96
CA LYS A 400 28.30 -16.98 -1.61
C LYS A 400 29.06 -17.06 -2.95
N LYS A 401 29.73 -18.18 -3.24
CA LYS A 401 30.47 -18.35 -4.50
C LYS A 401 29.59 -18.82 -5.65
N THR A 402 28.54 -19.56 -5.33
CA THR A 402 27.63 -20.15 -6.32
C THR A 402 26.26 -19.50 -6.37
N ALA A 403 25.92 -18.71 -5.32
CA ALA A 403 24.64 -18.01 -5.28
C ALA A 403 24.66 -16.78 -6.19
N TYR A 404 23.66 -16.67 -7.07
CA TYR A 404 23.45 -15.44 -7.84
C TYR A 404 23.04 -14.30 -6.91
N VAL A 405 23.89 -13.26 -6.85
CA VAL A 405 23.83 -12.21 -5.82
C VAL A 405 22.47 -11.53 -5.72
N ARG A 406 21.81 -11.23 -6.87
CA ARG A 406 20.50 -10.60 -6.87
C ARG A 406 19.40 -11.50 -6.33
N HIS A 407 19.44 -12.80 -6.65
CA HIS A 407 18.47 -13.74 -6.11
C HIS A 407 18.58 -13.84 -4.59
N ALA A 408 19.79 -13.99 -4.08
CA ALA A 408 20.04 -14.03 -2.64
C ALA A 408 19.57 -12.74 -1.93
N LYS A 409 19.87 -11.57 -2.50
CA LYS A 409 19.40 -10.28 -1.98
C LYS A 409 17.87 -10.17 -2.01
N SER A 410 17.24 -10.63 -3.10
CA SER A 410 15.76 -10.60 -3.21
C SER A 410 15.10 -11.53 -2.21
N VAL A 411 15.59 -12.77 -2.07
CA VAL A 411 15.09 -13.72 -1.06
C VAL A 411 15.28 -13.16 0.35
N ARG A 412 16.46 -12.59 0.66
CA ARG A 412 16.69 -11.92 1.94
C ARG A 412 15.66 -10.83 2.21
N LYS A 413 15.41 -9.97 1.25
CA LYS A 413 14.46 -8.86 1.37
C LYS A 413 13.03 -9.34 1.59
N ILE A 414 12.58 -10.33 0.84
CA ILE A 414 11.24 -10.91 0.97
C ILE A 414 11.10 -11.64 2.32
N ALA A 415 12.11 -12.44 2.71
CA ALA A 415 12.10 -13.15 4.01
C ALA A 415 12.11 -12.17 5.19
N THR A 416 12.85 -11.05 5.09
CA THR A 416 12.83 -9.96 6.07
C THR A 416 11.44 -9.34 6.16
N ALA A 417 10.77 -9.09 5.02
CA ALA A 417 9.42 -8.54 5.00
C ALA A 417 8.40 -9.50 5.66
N TYR A 418 8.47 -10.80 5.36
CA TYR A 418 7.65 -11.80 6.05
C TYR A 418 7.96 -11.86 7.55
N CYS A 419 9.23 -11.78 7.95
CA CYS A 419 9.61 -11.77 9.37
C CYS A 419 9.00 -10.57 10.11
N LYS A 420 9.10 -9.37 9.54
CA LYS A 420 8.45 -8.17 10.08
C LYS A 420 6.93 -8.30 10.17
N LEU A 421 6.30 -8.95 9.20
CA LEU A 421 4.86 -9.12 9.14
C LEU A 421 4.35 -10.18 10.13
N LEU A 422 5.06 -11.30 10.23
CA LEU A 422 4.60 -12.48 10.97
C LEU A 422 5.21 -12.60 12.37
N PHE A 423 6.40 -12.07 12.59
CA PHE A 423 7.15 -12.19 13.85
C PHE A 423 7.71 -10.85 14.35
N PRO A 424 6.92 -9.75 14.35
CA PRO A 424 7.41 -8.42 14.73
C PRO A 424 7.86 -8.33 16.19
N HIS A 425 7.38 -9.23 17.05
CA HIS A 425 7.74 -9.33 18.47
C HIS A 425 9.13 -9.94 18.70
N ILE A 426 9.72 -10.59 17.69
CA ILE A 426 11.08 -11.16 17.77
C ILE A 426 12.07 -10.10 17.30
N LYS A 427 12.70 -9.41 18.27
CA LYS A 427 13.65 -8.31 17.97
C LYS A 427 15.12 -8.74 17.98
N SER A 428 15.47 -9.83 18.70
CA SER A 428 16.80 -10.39 18.79
C SER A 428 16.74 -11.90 18.94
N LEU A 429 17.77 -12.60 18.49
CA LEU A 429 17.94 -14.05 18.72
C LEU A 429 18.80 -14.33 19.96
N ASP A 430 19.53 -13.33 20.47
CA ASP A 430 20.51 -13.49 21.55
C ASP A 430 19.86 -13.86 22.88
N ASP A 431 18.65 -13.40 23.12
CA ASP A 431 17.89 -13.63 24.36
C ASP A 431 17.08 -14.94 24.35
N MET A 432 17.12 -15.68 23.24
CA MET A 432 16.38 -16.93 23.11
C MET A 432 17.08 -18.10 23.77
N SER A 433 16.33 -18.93 24.49
CA SER A 433 16.83 -20.25 24.90
C SER A 433 17.16 -21.11 23.67
N VAL A 434 18.07 -22.08 23.81
CA VAL A 434 18.41 -23.02 22.73
C VAL A 434 17.17 -23.74 22.17
N LYS A 435 16.19 -24.01 23.02
CA LYS A 435 14.93 -24.65 22.63
C LYS A 435 14.07 -23.71 21.78
N ASP A 436 13.91 -22.46 22.22
CA ASP A 436 13.09 -21.46 21.54
C ASP A 436 13.72 -21.05 20.22
N LEU A 437 15.04 -20.90 20.18
CA LEU A 437 15.77 -20.64 18.94
C LEU A 437 15.55 -21.78 17.91
N LYS A 438 15.56 -23.03 18.36
CA LYS A 438 15.29 -24.18 17.46
C LYS A 438 13.87 -24.14 16.90
N ILE A 439 12.90 -23.79 17.74
CA ILE A 439 11.50 -23.64 17.32
C ILE A 439 11.38 -22.48 16.33
N PHE A 440 11.95 -21.31 16.65
CA PHE A 440 11.89 -20.14 15.80
C PHE A 440 12.61 -20.37 14.45
N LYS A 441 13.74 -21.06 14.41
CA LYS A 441 14.41 -21.46 13.17
C LYS A 441 13.46 -22.24 12.24
N LYS A 442 12.69 -23.16 12.80
CA LYS A 442 11.70 -23.93 12.03
C LYS A 442 10.60 -23.01 11.49
N LEU A 443 10.02 -22.15 12.34
CA LEU A 443 8.99 -21.19 11.93
C LEU A 443 9.51 -20.21 10.88
N TYR A 444 10.70 -19.65 11.08
CA TYR A 444 11.32 -18.75 10.12
C TYR A 444 11.52 -19.40 8.75
N THR A 445 11.92 -20.68 8.74
CA THR A 445 12.07 -21.43 7.49
C THR A 445 10.74 -21.60 6.80
N GLU A 446 9.75 -22.08 7.51
CA GLU A 446 8.43 -22.44 6.98
C GLU A 446 7.65 -21.20 6.53
N TYR A 447 7.67 -20.11 7.32
CA TYR A 447 6.80 -18.94 7.13
C TYR A 447 7.51 -17.71 6.53
N CYS A 448 8.84 -17.68 6.50
CA CYS A 448 9.57 -16.55 5.92
C CYS A 448 10.44 -16.98 4.74
N LEU A 449 11.30 -17.99 4.92
CA LEU A 449 12.31 -18.35 3.91
C LEU A 449 11.71 -19.10 2.72
N LEU A 450 10.95 -20.17 2.94
CA LEU A 450 10.36 -20.96 1.85
C LEU A 450 9.41 -20.13 0.97
N PRO A 451 8.47 -19.34 1.53
CA PRO A 451 7.64 -18.45 0.72
C PRO A 451 8.45 -17.40 -0.06
N ALA A 452 9.55 -16.90 0.53
CA ALA A 452 10.42 -15.94 -0.17
C ALA A 452 11.15 -16.57 -1.36
N VAL A 453 11.63 -17.79 -1.20
CA VAL A 453 12.28 -18.55 -2.28
C VAL A 453 11.28 -18.84 -3.39
N GLU A 454 10.07 -19.29 -3.05
CA GLU A 454 9.00 -19.55 -4.00
C GLU A 454 8.62 -18.29 -4.78
N ALA A 455 8.33 -17.20 -4.09
CA ALA A 455 7.95 -15.94 -4.72
C ALA A 455 9.04 -15.40 -5.66
N ARG A 456 10.32 -15.59 -5.32
CA ARG A 456 11.43 -15.22 -6.21
C ARG A 456 11.64 -16.19 -7.36
N SER A 457 11.27 -17.45 -7.22
CA SER A 457 11.46 -18.47 -8.26
C SER A 457 10.76 -18.14 -9.57
N TYR A 458 9.58 -17.51 -9.51
CA TYR A 458 8.86 -17.05 -10.71
C TYR A 458 9.67 -16.03 -11.53
N ILE A 459 10.32 -15.07 -10.86
CA ILE A 459 11.21 -14.10 -11.54
C ILE A 459 12.41 -14.84 -12.15
N TYR A 460 12.97 -15.77 -11.42
CA TYR A 460 14.09 -16.57 -11.88
C TYR A 460 13.74 -17.36 -13.16
N GLU A 461 12.61 -18.04 -13.19
CA GLU A 461 12.16 -18.80 -14.36
C GLU A 461 11.95 -17.89 -15.59
N GLN A 462 11.46 -16.65 -15.38
CA GLN A 462 11.36 -15.67 -16.48
C GLN A 462 12.73 -15.23 -16.99
N CYS A 463 13.69 -14.97 -16.12
CA CYS A 463 15.06 -14.62 -16.52
C CYS A 463 15.72 -15.76 -17.30
N LYS A 464 15.45 -17.01 -16.91
CA LYS A 464 15.99 -18.20 -17.56
C LYS A 464 15.46 -18.43 -18.98
N LEU A 465 14.23 -17.98 -19.27
CA LEU A 465 13.68 -18.06 -20.63
C LEU A 465 14.52 -17.26 -21.65
N VAL A 466 15.16 -16.18 -21.18
CA VAL A 466 15.96 -15.26 -22.02
C VAL A 466 17.46 -15.57 -21.91
N ASP A 467 17.91 -15.96 -20.71
CA ASP A 467 19.32 -16.24 -20.42
C ASP A 467 19.46 -17.61 -19.72
N SER A 468 19.84 -18.62 -20.53
CA SER A 468 20.01 -20.00 -20.05
C SER A 468 21.17 -20.19 -19.06
N GLU A 469 22.10 -19.23 -18.97
CA GLU A 469 23.21 -19.24 -18.00
C GLU A 469 22.76 -18.75 -16.62
N CYS A 470 21.55 -18.19 -16.49
CA CYS A 470 20.97 -17.81 -15.21
C CYS A 470 20.75 -19.07 -14.36
N VAL A 471 21.67 -19.35 -13.42
CA VAL A 471 21.61 -20.51 -12.52
C VAL A 471 21.27 -20.06 -11.11
N PHE A 472 20.08 -20.46 -10.62
CA PHE A 472 19.70 -20.27 -9.23
C PHE A 472 19.95 -21.53 -8.41
N ARG A 473 20.89 -21.46 -7.47
CA ARG A 473 21.15 -22.52 -6.50
C ARG A 473 21.07 -21.96 -5.08
N LEU A 474 19.87 -21.74 -4.57
CA LEU A 474 19.61 -21.71 -3.15
C LEU A 474 19.18 -23.12 -2.74
N ASN A 475 20.12 -23.91 -2.26
CA ASN A 475 19.84 -25.25 -1.79
C ASN A 475 19.27 -25.15 -0.38
N VAL A 476 17.94 -25.09 -0.26
CA VAL A 476 17.24 -24.97 1.03
C VAL A 476 17.59 -26.11 2.00
N GLY A 477 17.95 -27.30 1.47
CA GLY A 477 18.38 -28.46 2.27
C GLY A 477 19.75 -28.31 2.97
N GLN A 478 20.58 -27.31 2.61
CA GLN A 478 21.88 -27.04 3.23
C GLN A 478 21.88 -25.78 4.13
N LEU A 479 20.73 -25.15 4.28
CA LEU A 479 20.58 -23.88 5.00
C LEU A 479 20.62 -24.02 6.54
N PHE A 480 20.77 -25.23 7.06
CA PHE A 480 20.78 -25.50 8.51
C PHE A 480 22.11 -26.13 8.91
N ARG A 481 22.90 -25.37 9.60
CA ARG A 481 23.99 -25.88 10.46
C ARG A 481 23.59 -25.75 11.91
#